data_dfb959cb829e8eec0da0531b3f06863c
#
_entry.id   dfb959cb829e8eec0da0531b3f06863c
#
_cell.length_a   1.000
_cell.length_b   1.000
_cell.length_c   1.000
_cell.angle_alpha   90.00
_cell.angle_beta   90.00
_cell.angle_gamma   90.00
#
_symmetry.space_group_name_H-M   'P 1'
#
loop_
_entity.id
_entity.type
_entity.pdbx_description
1 polymer ?
#
loop_
_entity_poly.entity_id
_entity_poly.type
_entity_poly.pdbx_seq_one_letter_code
_entity_poly.pdbx_strand_id
1 'polypeptide(L)'
;AFFNITKIIPEDDAIKFMKDAAQKTYGRKGEDVVKKNWAAIDAGADPKNLIKVEIPESWKDAKDEGLDFKKAEGSRKDVIDFVNNIQTKVNAQEGNNLKVSDCLPYVDGATPSGAAAYEKRGIAVNVPKWDATKCVECGFCSLVCPHAAIRTVALTDDEVAKAPEGLQTKDVNGVPGYKFSIVISALDCTGCGSCANVCLGNKAGETLKMGAI
;
A
#
# COMPACT_ATOMS: atom_id res chain seq x y z
N ALA A 1 -24.86 -3.58 9.80
CA ALA A 1 -25.07 -4.02 8.40
C ALA A 1 -25.34 -5.53 8.30
N PHE A 2 -24.40 -6.41 8.71
CA PHE A 2 -24.54 -7.89 8.54
C PHE A 2 -25.86 -8.43 9.10
N PHE A 3 -26.18 -8.17 10.36
CA PHE A 3 -27.43 -8.66 10.99
C PHE A 3 -28.68 -8.01 10.40
N ASN A 4 -28.59 -6.77 9.94
CA ASN A 4 -29.66 -6.10 9.24
C ASN A 4 -30.00 -6.81 7.91
N ILE A 5 -29.01 -7.27 7.18
CA ILE A 5 -29.18 -7.96 5.90
C ILE A 5 -29.58 -9.42 6.09
N THR A 6 -28.89 -10.15 6.96
CA THR A 6 -29.06 -11.61 7.10
C THR A 6 -30.22 -12.04 7.98
N LYS A 7 -30.65 -11.17 8.91
CA LYS A 7 -31.74 -11.45 9.88
C LYS A 7 -31.52 -12.72 10.73
N ILE A 8 -30.27 -13.16 10.91
CA ILE A 8 -29.93 -14.35 11.71
C ILE A 8 -30.37 -14.20 13.17
N ILE A 9 -30.25 -12.97 13.72
CA ILE A 9 -30.83 -12.57 15.00
C ILE A 9 -31.58 -11.25 14.81
N PRO A 10 -32.54 -10.90 15.71
CA PRO A 10 -33.20 -9.61 15.67
C PRO A 10 -32.16 -8.46 15.69
N GLU A 11 -32.40 -7.45 14.88
CA GLU A 11 -31.46 -6.34 14.70
C GLU A 11 -31.19 -5.58 16.00
N ASP A 12 -32.25 -5.33 16.78
CA ASP A 12 -32.16 -4.63 18.06
C ASP A 12 -31.27 -5.40 19.06
N ASP A 13 -31.41 -6.73 19.09
CA ASP A 13 -30.57 -7.59 19.93
C ASP A 13 -29.12 -7.56 19.49
N ALA A 14 -28.89 -7.59 18.18
CA ALA A 14 -27.54 -7.50 17.64
C ALA A 14 -26.86 -6.17 18.02
N ILE A 15 -27.57 -5.05 17.85
CA ILE A 15 -27.07 -3.72 18.22
C ILE A 15 -26.76 -3.66 19.71
N LYS A 16 -27.68 -4.18 20.55
CA LYS A 16 -27.47 -4.22 21.99
C LYS A 16 -26.23 -5.02 22.37
N PHE A 17 -26.09 -6.24 21.85
CA PHE A 17 -24.94 -7.10 22.14
C PHE A 17 -23.61 -6.47 21.69
N MET A 18 -23.61 -5.82 20.54
CA MET A 18 -22.41 -5.12 20.06
C MET A 18 -22.06 -3.92 20.94
N LYS A 19 -23.05 -3.14 21.38
CA LYS A 19 -22.83 -2.02 22.31
C LYS A 19 -22.35 -2.48 23.69
N ASP A 20 -22.89 -3.56 24.22
CA ASP A 20 -22.47 -4.16 25.48
C ASP A 20 -21.03 -4.65 25.38
N ALA A 21 -20.66 -5.29 24.26
CA ALA A 21 -19.29 -5.74 24.01
C ALA A 21 -18.32 -4.54 23.89
N ALA A 22 -18.71 -3.47 23.20
CA ALA A 22 -17.95 -2.24 23.09
C ALA A 22 -17.73 -1.60 24.48
N GLN A 23 -18.78 -1.57 25.34
CA GLN A 23 -18.68 -1.07 26.70
C GLN A 23 -17.67 -1.88 27.53
N LYS A 24 -17.75 -3.22 27.46
CA LYS A 24 -16.81 -4.09 28.18
C LYS A 24 -15.37 -3.88 27.74
N THR A 25 -15.15 -3.73 26.44
CA THR A 25 -13.80 -3.63 25.86
C THR A 25 -13.18 -2.25 26.08
N TYR A 26 -13.96 -1.20 25.89
CA TYR A 26 -13.47 0.16 25.85
C TYR A 26 -13.81 1.02 27.07
N GLY A 27 -14.65 0.54 27.98
CA GLY A 27 -15.09 1.31 29.16
C GLY A 27 -13.94 1.89 29.99
N ARG A 28 -12.83 1.15 30.13
CA ARG A 28 -11.63 1.61 30.82
C ARG A 28 -10.89 2.76 30.11
N LYS A 29 -11.16 2.98 28.81
CA LYS A 29 -10.55 4.05 28.00
C LYS A 29 -11.32 5.36 28.05
N GLY A 30 -12.45 5.40 28.76
CA GLY A 30 -13.29 6.57 28.93
C GLY A 30 -14.57 6.52 28.10
N GLU A 31 -15.56 7.26 28.58
CA GLU A 31 -16.92 7.30 27.95
C GLU A 31 -16.91 7.81 26.50
N ASP A 32 -16.05 8.73 26.17
CA ASP A 32 -15.97 9.28 24.80
C ASP A 32 -15.57 8.24 23.78
N VAL A 33 -14.67 7.30 24.16
CA VAL A 33 -14.27 6.19 23.30
C VAL A 33 -15.43 5.22 23.11
N VAL A 34 -16.17 4.92 24.17
CA VAL A 34 -17.36 4.06 24.10
C VAL A 34 -18.44 4.67 23.22
N LYS A 35 -18.77 5.96 23.41
CA LYS A 35 -19.76 6.68 22.60
C LYS A 35 -19.42 6.70 21.11
N LYS A 36 -18.12 6.90 20.76
CA LYS A 36 -17.67 6.81 19.35
C LYS A 36 -17.89 5.42 18.74
N ASN A 37 -17.61 4.36 19.51
CA ASN A 37 -17.88 3.00 19.06
C ASN A 37 -19.37 2.71 18.91
N TRP A 38 -20.21 3.19 19.83
CA TRP A 38 -21.67 3.08 19.73
C TRP A 38 -22.22 3.79 18.50
N ALA A 39 -21.73 5.02 18.23
CA ALA A 39 -22.12 5.76 17.03
C ALA A 39 -21.77 5.02 15.74
N ALA A 40 -20.60 4.36 15.70
CA ALA A 40 -20.21 3.54 14.54
C ALA A 40 -21.11 2.29 14.38
N ILE A 41 -21.52 1.66 15.50
CA ILE A 41 -22.46 0.52 15.49
C ILE A 41 -23.82 0.99 14.94
N ASP A 42 -24.35 2.11 15.42
CA ASP A 42 -25.62 2.69 14.97
C ASP A 42 -25.56 3.07 13.48
N ALA A 43 -24.49 3.71 13.05
CA ALA A 43 -24.29 4.06 11.65
C ALA A 43 -24.22 2.81 10.73
N GLY A 44 -23.61 1.72 11.21
CA GLY A 44 -23.57 0.46 10.47
C GLY A 44 -24.92 -0.26 10.38
N ALA A 45 -25.87 0.05 11.29
CA ALA A 45 -27.23 -0.47 11.29
C ALA A 45 -28.20 0.42 10.48
N ASP A 46 -27.89 1.71 10.30
CA ASP A 46 -28.78 2.65 9.59
C ASP A 46 -28.92 2.24 8.11
N PRO A 47 -30.17 1.94 7.65
CA PRO A 47 -30.42 1.60 6.25
C PRO A 47 -29.96 2.65 5.25
N LYS A 48 -29.85 3.92 5.63
CA LYS A 48 -29.34 5.00 4.77
C LYS A 48 -27.88 4.83 4.38
N ASN A 49 -27.12 4.08 5.16
CA ASN A 49 -25.72 3.77 4.90
C ASN A 49 -25.54 2.46 4.10
N LEU A 50 -26.64 1.77 3.75
CA LEU A 50 -26.62 0.58 2.93
C LEU A 50 -26.86 0.96 1.47
N ILE A 51 -25.89 0.67 0.62
CA ILE A 51 -26.01 0.90 -0.82
C ILE A 51 -26.36 -0.42 -1.48
N LYS A 52 -27.54 -0.47 -2.12
CA LYS A 52 -27.93 -1.62 -2.94
C LYS A 52 -27.18 -1.54 -4.27
N VAL A 53 -26.36 -2.54 -4.53
CA VAL A 53 -25.67 -2.68 -5.83
C VAL A 53 -26.45 -3.66 -6.68
N GLU A 54 -26.86 -3.22 -7.87
CA GLU A 54 -27.51 -4.09 -8.86
C GLU A 54 -26.44 -4.99 -9.50
N ILE A 55 -26.64 -6.29 -9.36
CA ILE A 55 -25.76 -7.30 -9.96
C ILE A 55 -26.28 -7.62 -11.35
N PRO A 56 -25.48 -7.39 -12.42
CA PRO A 56 -25.92 -7.73 -13.78
C PRO A 56 -26.23 -9.23 -13.93
N GLU A 57 -27.32 -9.53 -14.62
CA GLU A 57 -27.70 -10.93 -14.89
C GLU A 57 -26.56 -11.74 -15.57
N SER A 58 -25.76 -11.10 -16.40
CA SER A 58 -24.62 -11.70 -17.07
C SER A 58 -23.57 -12.27 -16.12
N TRP A 59 -23.55 -11.86 -14.84
CA TRP A 59 -22.62 -12.42 -13.86
C TRP A 59 -22.98 -13.84 -13.42
N LYS A 60 -24.21 -14.30 -13.67
CA LYS A 60 -24.62 -15.68 -13.37
C LYS A 60 -23.85 -16.70 -14.22
N ASP A 61 -23.52 -16.29 -15.44
CA ASP A 61 -22.82 -17.14 -16.41
C ASP A 61 -21.33 -16.82 -16.51
N ALA A 62 -20.83 -15.93 -15.62
CA ALA A 62 -19.42 -15.58 -15.58
C ALA A 62 -18.58 -16.82 -15.24
N LYS A 63 -17.63 -17.13 -16.10
CA LYS A 63 -16.64 -18.18 -15.84
C LYS A 63 -15.51 -17.57 -15.02
N ASP A 64 -15.05 -18.31 -14.03
CA ASP A 64 -13.80 -17.99 -13.36
C ASP A 64 -12.64 -18.27 -14.31
N GLU A 65 -12.12 -17.22 -14.92
CA GLU A 65 -10.96 -17.31 -15.81
C GLU A 65 -9.64 -17.41 -15.02
N GLY A 66 -9.73 -17.37 -13.69
CA GLY A 66 -8.59 -17.31 -12.80
C GLY A 66 -7.86 -15.98 -12.84
N LEU A 67 -6.74 -15.91 -12.15
CA LEU A 67 -5.86 -14.74 -12.18
C LEU A 67 -4.77 -15.01 -13.23
N ASP A 68 -4.78 -14.25 -14.33
CA ASP A 68 -3.72 -14.32 -15.35
C ASP A 68 -2.47 -13.59 -14.85
N PHE A 69 -1.63 -14.31 -14.13
CA PHE A 69 -0.31 -13.81 -13.73
C PHE A 69 0.67 -13.96 -14.90
N LYS A 70 1.08 -12.83 -15.46
CA LYS A 70 2.14 -12.84 -16.47
C LYS A 70 3.39 -13.49 -15.90
N LYS A 71 4.00 -14.41 -16.67
CA LYS A 71 5.30 -14.98 -16.33
C LYS A 71 6.32 -13.87 -16.18
N ALA A 72 7.04 -13.89 -15.06
CA ALA A 72 8.16 -12.99 -14.86
C ALA A 72 9.31 -13.39 -15.78
N GLU A 73 9.93 -12.39 -16.40
CA GLU A 73 11.09 -12.53 -17.27
C GLU A 73 12.18 -11.57 -16.82
N GLY A 74 13.44 -11.92 -17.02
CA GLY A 74 14.58 -11.09 -16.65
C GLY A 74 15.91 -11.84 -16.62
N SER A 75 16.97 -11.13 -16.33
CA SER A 75 18.35 -11.69 -16.34
C SER A 75 18.71 -12.47 -15.07
N ARG A 76 18.02 -12.21 -13.95
CA ARG A 76 18.31 -12.86 -12.67
C ARG A 76 17.46 -14.10 -12.49
N LYS A 77 18.07 -15.25 -12.83
CA LYS A 77 17.41 -16.55 -12.77
C LYS A 77 16.85 -16.90 -11.38
N ASP A 78 17.61 -16.61 -10.32
CA ASP A 78 17.19 -16.84 -8.93
C ASP A 78 15.88 -16.13 -8.59
N VAL A 79 15.73 -14.86 -8.99
CA VAL A 79 14.52 -14.07 -8.79
C VAL A 79 13.36 -14.61 -9.63
N ILE A 80 13.61 -14.91 -10.90
CA ILE A 80 12.59 -15.38 -11.83
C ILE A 80 12.04 -16.74 -11.40
N ASP A 81 12.91 -17.67 -11.00
CA ASP A 81 12.50 -18.98 -10.50
C ASP A 81 11.64 -18.85 -9.23
N PHE A 82 12.05 -17.99 -8.29
CA PHE A 82 11.26 -17.74 -7.08
C PHE A 82 9.88 -17.15 -7.41
N VAL A 83 9.86 -16.11 -8.24
CA VAL A 83 8.61 -15.42 -8.60
C VAL A 83 7.65 -16.36 -9.29
N ASN A 84 8.08 -17.08 -10.34
CA ASN A 84 7.20 -17.94 -11.13
C ASN A 84 6.77 -19.21 -10.38
N ASN A 85 7.63 -19.79 -9.56
CA ASN A 85 7.35 -21.07 -8.94
C ASN A 85 6.71 -20.97 -7.56
N ILE A 86 6.99 -19.89 -6.81
CA ILE A 86 6.52 -19.72 -5.44
C ILE A 86 5.61 -18.48 -5.32
N GLN A 87 6.15 -17.28 -5.56
CA GLN A 87 5.47 -16.02 -5.26
C GLN A 87 4.13 -15.90 -6.01
N THR A 88 4.11 -16.19 -7.30
CA THR A 88 2.90 -16.10 -8.13
C THR A 88 1.81 -17.04 -7.63
N LYS A 89 2.15 -18.29 -7.28
CA LYS A 89 1.18 -19.26 -6.74
C LYS A 89 0.63 -18.83 -5.38
N VAL A 90 1.49 -18.32 -4.50
CA VAL A 90 1.06 -17.80 -3.20
C VAL A 90 0.13 -16.60 -3.37
N ASN A 91 0.46 -15.67 -4.27
CA ASN A 91 -0.37 -14.51 -4.57
C ASN A 91 -1.71 -14.86 -5.21
N ALA A 92 -1.75 -15.95 -5.98
CA ALA A 92 -2.99 -16.53 -6.52
C ALA A 92 -3.82 -17.30 -5.46
N GLN A 93 -3.38 -17.36 -4.21
CA GLN A 93 -3.96 -18.18 -3.14
C GLN A 93 -3.90 -19.69 -3.42
N GLU A 94 -3.00 -20.11 -4.30
CA GLU A 94 -2.74 -21.53 -4.66
C GLU A 94 -1.54 -22.12 -3.91
N GLY A 95 -1.11 -21.49 -2.82
CA GLY A 95 0.05 -21.94 -2.02
C GLY A 95 -0.06 -23.39 -1.53
N ASN A 96 -1.28 -23.90 -1.30
CA ASN A 96 -1.51 -25.29 -0.91
C ASN A 96 -1.15 -26.30 -2.02
N ASN A 97 -1.00 -25.86 -3.26
CA ASN A 97 -0.58 -26.69 -4.39
C ASN A 97 0.96 -26.81 -4.51
N LEU A 98 1.70 -26.04 -3.68
CA LEU A 98 3.16 -26.13 -3.60
C LEU A 98 3.56 -27.39 -2.81
N LYS A 99 4.54 -28.11 -3.34
CA LYS A 99 5.18 -29.21 -2.62
C LYS A 99 6.20 -28.64 -1.62
N VAL A 100 6.42 -29.35 -0.52
CA VAL A 100 7.48 -28.98 0.43
C VAL A 100 8.85 -28.89 -0.25
N SER A 101 9.11 -29.77 -1.23
CA SER A 101 10.34 -29.77 -2.04
C SER A 101 10.54 -28.47 -2.85
N ASP A 102 9.47 -27.79 -3.24
CA ASP A 102 9.55 -26.54 -4.00
C ASP A 102 10.14 -25.41 -3.15
N CYS A 103 9.98 -25.51 -1.82
CA CYS A 103 10.49 -24.54 -0.85
C CYS A 103 11.94 -24.85 -0.36
N LEU A 104 12.53 -25.97 -0.75
CA LEU A 104 13.88 -26.37 -0.31
C LEU A 104 14.97 -25.30 -0.55
N PRO A 105 14.98 -24.55 -1.68
CA PRO A 105 15.96 -23.47 -1.89
C PRO A 105 15.83 -22.32 -0.90
N TYR A 106 14.74 -22.24 -0.14
CA TYR A 106 14.36 -21.12 0.73
C TYR A 106 14.08 -21.55 2.17
N VAL A 107 14.70 -22.65 2.63
CA VAL A 107 14.45 -23.25 3.97
C VAL A 107 14.88 -22.36 5.13
N ASP A 108 15.77 -21.41 4.88
CA ASP A 108 16.20 -20.38 5.83
C ASP A 108 15.24 -19.17 5.91
N GLY A 109 14.17 -19.18 5.09
CA GLY A 109 13.23 -18.08 4.98
C GLY A 109 13.73 -16.90 4.15
N ALA A 110 14.93 -16.95 3.59
CA ALA A 110 15.45 -15.91 2.73
C ALA A 110 14.86 -16.00 1.32
N THR A 111 14.31 -14.91 0.84
CA THR A 111 13.81 -14.79 -0.54
C THR A 111 14.76 -13.96 -1.38
N PRO A 112 14.87 -14.18 -2.70
CA PRO A 112 15.76 -13.43 -3.56
C PRO A 112 15.43 -11.93 -3.53
N SER A 113 16.48 -11.11 -3.29
CA SER A 113 16.34 -9.65 -3.33
C SER A 113 15.94 -9.18 -4.73
N GLY A 114 14.93 -8.32 -4.82
CA GLY A 114 14.41 -7.81 -6.09
C GLY A 114 13.11 -8.47 -6.55
N ALA A 115 12.60 -9.50 -5.88
CA ALA A 115 11.32 -10.14 -6.19
C ALA A 115 10.14 -9.15 -6.11
N ALA A 116 10.22 -8.12 -5.28
CA ALA A 116 9.22 -7.05 -5.19
C ALA A 116 8.98 -6.28 -6.51
N ALA A 117 9.91 -6.35 -7.46
CA ALA A 117 9.71 -5.76 -8.79
C ALA A 117 8.54 -6.42 -9.54
N TYR A 118 8.22 -7.65 -9.23
CA TYR A 118 7.17 -8.47 -9.85
C TYR A 118 5.87 -8.50 -9.05
N GLU A 119 5.81 -7.78 -7.94
CA GLU A 119 4.60 -7.65 -7.13
C GLU A 119 4.36 -6.18 -6.77
N LYS A 120 3.55 -5.52 -7.54
CA LYS A 120 3.20 -4.10 -7.38
C LYS A 120 1.73 -3.98 -7.00
N ARG A 121 1.44 -3.71 -5.73
CA ARG A 121 0.06 -3.72 -5.19
C ARG A 121 -0.69 -2.41 -5.38
N GLY A 122 0.01 -1.27 -5.43
CA GLY A 122 -0.60 0.03 -5.70
C GLY A 122 -1.68 0.44 -4.68
N ILE A 123 -1.49 0.13 -3.40
CA ILE A 123 -2.52 0.30 -2.36
C ILE A 123 -2.67 1.74 -1.85
N ALA A 124 -1.73 2.64 -2.17
CA ALA A 124 -1.78 4.02 -1.70
C ALA A 124 -2.81 4.83 -2.47
N VAL A 125 -3.75 5.46 -1.78
CA VAL A 125 -4.66 6.47 -2.35
C VAL A 125 -3.91 7.78 -2.62
N ASN A 126 -3.02 8.16 -1.70
CA ASN A 126 -2.17 9.34 -1.80
C ASN A 126 -0.70 8.93 -1.76
N VAL A 127 0.10 9.50 -2.65
CA VAL A 127 1.55 9.31 -2.69
C VAL A 127 2.27 10.66 -2.49
N PRO A 128 3.52 10.66 -2.03
CA PRO A 128 4.26 11.91 -1.90
C PRO A 128 4.54 12.50 -3.29
N LYS A 129 4.30 13.80 -3.43
CA LYS A 129 4.73 14.63 -4.58
C LYS A 129 5.85 15.53 -4.11
N TRP A 130 6.96 15.53 -4.82
CA TRP A 130 8.16 16.27 -4.46
C TRP A 130 8.29 17.56 -5.27
N ASP A 131 8.65 18.64 -4.59
CA ASP A 131 9.01 19.91 -5.20
C ASP A 131 10.51 20.13 -5.04
N ALA A 132 11.26 20.00 -6.13
CA ALA A 132 12.72 20.11 -6.15
C ALA A 132 13.19 21.49 -5.67
N THR A 133 12.43 22.56 -5.95
CA THR A 133 12.83 23.94 -5.67
C THR A 133 12.90 24.25 -4.19
N LYS A 134 12.16 23.51 -3.37
CA LYS A 134 12.04 23.71 -1.92
C LYS A 134 12.83 22.67 -1.11
N CYS A 135 13.44 21.69 -1.77
CA CYS A 135 14.12 20.58 -1.12
C CYS A 135 15.45 21.01 -0.54
N VAL A 136 15.69 20.64 0.74
CA VAL A 136 16.93 20.92 1.46
C VAL A 136 17.92 19.72 1.47
N GLU A 137 17.62 18.67 0.68
CA GLU A 137 18.48 17.47 0.47
C GLU A 137 18.83 16.70 1.76
N CYS A 138 18.02 16.78 2.80
CA CYS A 138 18.30 16.14 4.10
C CYS A 138 18.19 14.62 4.11
N GLY A 139 17.53 13.99 3.12
CA GLY A 139 17.38 12.54 3.01
C GLY A 139 16.42 11.88 4.00
N PHE A 140 15.82 12.60 4.96
CA PHE A 140 14.95 12.01 5.99
C PHE A 140 13.73 11.29 5.43
N CYS A 141 13.17 11.75 4.31
CA CYS A 141 12.05 11.09 3.65
C CYS A 141 12.41 9.67 3.19
N SER A 142 13.63 9.47 2.69
CA SER A 142 14.14 8.15 2.30
C SER A 142 14.44 7.28 3.53
N LEU A 143 15.01 7.87 4.58
CA LEU A 143 15.39 7.15 5.81
C LEU A 143 14.18 6.56 6.56
N VAL A 144 13.06 7.29 6.62
CA VAL A 144 11.87 6.85 7.38
C VAL A 144 10.91 6.00 6.59
N CYS A 145 11.13 5.79 5.29
CA CYS A 145 10.21 5.02 4.47
C CYS A 145 10.29 3.52 4.80
N PRO A 146 9.23 2.91 5.38
CA PRO A 146 9.27 1.50 5.79
C PRO A 146 9.35 0.53 4.61
N HIS A 147 9.00 1.01 3.39
CA HIS A 147 8.99 0.22 2.16
C HIS A 147 10.09 0.59 1.18
N ALA A 148 11.00 1.51 1.54
CA ALA A 148 12.01 2.07 0.64
C ALA A 148 11.42 2.54 -0.72
N ALA A 149 10.15 2.97 -0.70
CA ALA A 149 9.43 3.43 -1.88
C ALA A 149 9.84 4.83 -2.33
N ILE A 150 10.54 5.58 -1.49
CA ILE A 150 11.08 6.90 -1.77
C ILE A 150 12.60 6.87 -1.60
N ARG A 151 13.34 7.30 -2.61
CA ARG A 151 14.81 7.23 -2.63
C ARG A 151 15.42 8.51 -3.16
N THR A 152 16.51 8.92 -2.56
CA THR A 152 17.35 10.02 -3.04
C THR A 152 18.38 9.48 -4.03
N VAL A 153 18.58 10.17 -5.13
CA VAL A 153 19.58 9.81 -6.15
C VAL A 153 20.38 11.05 -6.58
N ALA A 154 21.64 10.83 -6.95
CA ALA A 154 22.48 11.80 -7.63
C ALA A 154 22.74 11.29 -9.04
N LEU A 155 22.48 12.10 -10.04
CA LEU A 155 22.50 11.76 -11.47
C LEU A 155 23.46 12.69 -12.20
N THR A 156 24.18 12.16 -13.16
CA THR A 156 24.93 12.96 -14.15
C THR A 156 23.98 13.57 -15.18
N ASP A 157 24.44 14.55 -15.92
CA ASP A 157 23.62 15.15 -16.99
C ASP A 157 23.24 14.11 -18.08
N ASP A 158 24.12 13.15 -18.38
CA ASP A 158 23.84 12.05 -19.30
C ASP A 158 22.74 11.09 -18.79
N GLU A 159 22.67 10.86 -17.49
CA GLU A 159 21.62 10.06 -16.88
C GLU A 159 20.30 10.79 -16.83
N VAL A 160 20.33 12.09 -16.56
CA VAL A 160 19.13 12.95 -16.63
C VAL A 160 18.57 13.01 -18.04
N ALA A 161 19.45 13.09 -19.06
CA ALA A 161 19.01 13.10 -20.47
C ALA A 161 18.31 11.79 -20.90
N LYS A 162 18.61 10.67 -20.23
CA LYS A 162 17.99 9.34 -20.46
C LYS A 162 16.80 9.06 -19.53
N ALA A 163 16.55 9.93 -18.58
CA ALA A 163 15.47 9.74 -17.61
C ALA A 163 14.09 9.94 -18.26
N PRO A 164 13.03 9.39 -17.66
CA PRO A 164 11.67 9.65 -18.11
C PRO A 164 11.35 11.16 -18.13
N GLU A 165 10.53 11.56 -19.11
CA GLU A 165 10.04 12.93 -19.20
C GLU A 165 9.35 13.35 -17.90
N GLY A 166 9.62 14.58 -17.44
CA GLY A 166 9.04 15.13 -16.21
C GLY A 166 9.82 14.80 -14.93
N LEU A 167 10.97 14.12 -15.02
CA LEU A 167 11.84 13.95 -13.86
C LEU A 167 12.28 15.32 -13.31
N GLN A 168 11.88 15.65 -12.10
CA GLN A 168 12.34 16.85 -11.43
C GLN A 168 13.75 16.66 -10.89
N THR A 169 14.63 17.62 -11.12
CA THR A 169 16.00 17.62 -10.61
C THR A 169 16.39 19.02 -10.11
N LYS A 170 17.42 19.07 -9.29
CA LYS A 170 18.13 20.30 -8.90
C LYS A 170 19.62 20.00 -8.76
N ASP A 171 20.47 21.01 -8.75
CA ASP A 171 21.91 20.79 -8.50
C ASP A 171 22.14 20.22 -7.11
N VAL A 172 23.06 19.26 -6.99
CA VAL A 172 23.47 18.72 -5.68
C VAL A 172 24.24 19.79 -4.91
N ASN A 173 23.82 20.08 -3.69
CA ASN A 173 24.49 21.08 -2.87
C ASN A 173 25.93 20.61 -2.52
N GLY A 174 26.92 21.41 -2.89
CA GLY A 174 28.34 21.15 -2.61
C GLY A 174 29.00 20.08 -3.49
N VAL A 175 28.32 19.51 -4.48
CA VAL A 175 28.90 18.51 -5.40
C VAL A 175 28.64 18.91 -6.85
N PRO A 176 29.54 19.66 -7.50
CA PRO A 176 29.40 20.07 -8.89
C PRO A 176 29.30 18.89 -9.86
N GLY A 177 28.52 19.04 -10.92
CA GLY A 177 28.39 18.04 -12.00
C GLY A 177 27.35 16.93 -11.71
N TYR A 178 26.61 17.03 -10.59
CA TYR A 178 25.53 16.10 -10.28
C TYR A 178 24.19 16.81 -10.06
N LYS A 179 23.12 16.16 -10.48
CA LYS A 179 21.74 16.56 -10.24
C LYS A 179 21.13 15.67 -9.16
N PHE A 180 20.53 16.30 -8.15
CA PHE A 180 19.78 15.62 -7.12
C PHE A 180 18.35 15.37 -7.57
N SER A 181 17.83 14.19 -7.28
CA SER A 181 16.39 13.89 -7.43
C SER A 181 15.90 13.00 -6.31
N ILE A 182 14.59 13.05 -6.09
CA ILE A 182 13.87 12.09 -5.25
C ILE A 182 12.93 11.29 -6.15
N VAL A 183 13.20 9.99 -6.27
CA VAL A 183 12.39 9.06 -7.03
C VAL A 183 11.44 8.32 -6.10
N ILE A 184 10.19 8.15 -6.55
CA ILE A 184 9.10 7.59 -5.75
C ILE A 184 8.47 6.44 -6.52
N SER A 185 8.51 5.24 -5.93
CA SER A 185 7.77 4.08 -6.44
C SER A 185 6.34 4.15 -5.90
N ALA A 186 5.43 4.72 -6.67
CA ALA A 186 4.05 4.93 -6.26
C ALA A 186 3.32 3.62 -5.95
N LEU A 187 3.62 2.55 -6.72
CA LEU A 187 2.99 1.25 -6.56
C LEU A 187 3.51 0.45 -5.34
N ASP A 188 4.67 0.82 -4.78
CA ASP A 188 5.20 0.25 -3.54
C ASP A 188 4.87 1.11 -2.32
N CYS A 189 4.37 2.32 -2.53
CA CYS A 189 3.98 3.24 -1.47
C CYS A 189 2.71 2.73 -0.77
N THR A 190 2.64 2.88 0.56
CA THR A 190 1.45 2.56 1.35
C THR A 190 0.63 3.80 1.74
N GLY A 191 1.06 5.00 1.35
CA GLY A 191 0.35 6.24 1.66
C GLY A 191 0.42 6.67 3.12
N CYS A 192 1.36 6.13 3.91
CA CYS A 192 1.42 6.37 5.37
C CYS A 192 1.76 7.81 5.78
N GLY A 193 2.31 8.65 4.87
CA GLY A 193 2.63 10.04 5.13
C GLY A 193 3.89 10.31 5.97
N SER A 194 4.59 9.27 6.45
CA SER A 194 5.78 9.44 7.31
C SER A 194 6.84 10.34 6.69
N CYS A 195 7.09 10.20 5.38
CA CYS A 195 8.05 11.03 4.64
C CYS A 195 7.68 12.52 4.61
N ALA A 196 6.40 12.83 4.48
CA ALA A 196 5.90 14.20 4.51
C ALA A 196 6.00 14.81 5.92
N ASN A 197 5.71 14.00 6.96
CA ASN A 197 5.74 14.45 8.36
C ASN A 197 7.16 14.83 8.85
N VAL A 198 8.20 14.11 8.37
CA VAL A 198 9.59 14.39 8.78
C VAL A 198 10.30 15.37 7.85
N CYS A 199 9.66 15.80 6.78
CA CYS A 199 10.27 16.66 5.77
C CYS A 199 10.60 18.04 6.37
N LEU A 200 11.88 18.37 6.45
CA LEU A 200 12.33 19.67 6.94
C LEU A 200 11.89 20.81 6.03
N GLY A 201 11.83 20.57 4.73
CA GLY A 201 11.37 21.54 3.74
C GLY A 201 9.89 21.88 3.87
N ASN A 202 9.06 21.01 4.45
CA ASN A 202 7.63 21.31 4.67
C ASN A 202 7.40 22.46 5.64
N LYS A 203 8.36 22.76 6.52
CA LYS A 203 8.32 23.95 7.36
C LYS A 203 8.53 25.25 6.56
N ALA A 204 9.20 25.15 5.39
CA ALA A 204 9.49 26.27 4.51
C ALA A 204 8.55 26.40 3.30
N GLY A 205 7.56 25.52 3.17
CA GLY A 205 6.60 25.61 2.09
C GLY A 205 6.27 24.33 1.34
N GLU A 206 6.05 23.23 2.03
CA GLU A 206 5.47 22.00 1.48
C GLU A 206 6.31 21.32 0.36
N THR A 207 7.56 21.06 0.63
CA THR A 207 8.49 20.38 -0.28
C THR A 207 8.03 18.97 -0.68
N LEU A 208 7.38 18.27 0.27
CA LEU A 208 6.91 16.90 0.07
C LEU A 208 5.46 16.81 0.54
N LYS A 209 4.54 16.78 -0.40
CA LYS A 209 3.10 16.82 -0.14
C LYS A 209 2.44 15.52 -0.58
N MET A 210 1.59 14.96 0.28
CA MET A 210 0.77 13.82 -0.10
C MET A 210 -0.32 14.27 -1.07
N GLY A 211 -0.45 13.59 -2.20
CA GLY A 211 -1.45 13.87 -3.22
C GLY A 211 -1.97 12.61 -3.89
N ALA A 212 -3.17 12.64 -4.42
CA ALA A 212 -3.76 11.51 -5.15
C ALA A 212 -2.86 11.07 -6.33
N ILE A 213 -2.85 9.77 -6.57
CA ILE A 213 -2.18 9.15 -7.71
C ILE A 213 -2.85 9.62 -9.01
#